data_afb147216731b6cbf545332557cf97a5
#
_entry.id   afb147216731b6cbf545332557cf97a5
#
_cell.length_a   1.000
_cell.length_b   1.000
_cell.length_c   1.000
_cell.angle_alpha   90.00
_cell.angle_beta   90.00
_cell.angle_gamma   90.00
#
_symmetry.space_group_name_H-M   'P 1'
#
loop_
_entity.id
_entity.type
_entity.pdbx_description
1 polymer ?
#
loop_
_entity_poly.entity_id
_entity_poly.type
_entity_poly.pdbx_seq_one_letter_code
_entity_poly.pdbx_strand_id
1 'polypeptide(L)'
;MNKLVNKMIDGESISPVLPDDIKNYLIDIDGTICDDIPNEEPERMATANLYPDALKTLNKWYDEGHYITFFTSRVEEHREITEKWLNENGFKYHGLLMGKPRGGNYHWVDNHIVRATRFDGK
;
A
#
# COMPACT_ATOMS: atom_id res chain seq x y z
N MET A 1 2.15 11.35 -14.77
CA MET A 1 3.12 11.96 -13.87
C MET A 1 2.49 12.23 -12.53
N ASN A 2 3.19 11.89 -11.48
CA ASN A 2 2.71 12.11 -10.12
C ASN A 2 2.71 13.60 -9.78
N LYS A 3 1.57 14.13 -9.37
CA LYS A 3 1.44 15.54 -8.98
C LYS A 3 1.87 15.79 -7.54
N LEU A 4 2.25 14.74 -6.83
CA LEU A 4 2.60 14.85 -5.43
C LEU A 4 4.06 15.23 -5.29
N VAL A 5 4.30 16.23 -4.50
CA VAL A 5 5.63 16.71 -4.21
C VAL A 5 5.77 16.79 -2.70
N ASN A 6 6.75 16.08 -2.17
CA ASN A 6 7.17 16.29 -0.79
C ASN A 6 7.93 17.61 -0.75
N LYS A 7 7.34 18.61 -0.14
CA LYS A 7 7.97 19.92 -0.03
C LYS A 7 8.88 19.96 1.20
N MET A 8 10.01 20.61 1.03
CA MET A 8 10.91 20.93 2.13
C MET A 8 10.73 22.38 2.51
N ILE A 9 10.39 22.65 3.76
CA ILE A 9 10.31 24.00 4.30
C ILE A 9 11.22 24.05 5.53
N ASP A 10 12.18 24.97 5.50
CA ASP A 10 13.17 25.12 6.57
C ASP A 10 13.90 23.81 6.91
N GLY A 11 14.14 22.98 5.87
CA GLY A 11 14.82 21.70 6.01
C GLY A 11 13.93 20.57 6.49
N GLU A 12 12.62 20.81 6.67
CA GLU A 12 11.67 19.78 7.10
C GLU A 12 10.79 19.34 5.95
N SER A 13 10.60 18.01 5.84
CA SER A 13 9.68 17.44 4.88
C SER A 13 8.25 17.56 5.39
N ILE A 14 7.35 18.08 4.57
CA ILE A 14 5.92 18.12 4.87
C ILE A 14 5.17 17.08 4.07
N SER A 15 4.06 16.59 4.64
CA SER A 15 3.21 15.62 3.98
C SER A 15 2.61 16.21 2.71
N PRO A 16 2.45 15.40 1.65
CA PRO A 16 1.82 15.88 0.43
C PRO A 16 0.36 16.26 0.67
N VAL A 17 -0.08 17.31 -0.01
CA VAL A 17 -1.47 17.72 -0.01
C VAL A 17 -2.08 17.33 -1.35
N LEU A 18 -3.13 16.52 -1.31
CA LEU A 18 -3.77 15.99 -2.52
C LEU A 18 -4.94 16.88 -2.96
N PRO A 19 -5.14 17.04 -4.29
CA PRO A 19 -6.39 17.63 -4.79
C PRO A 19 -7.60 16.80 -4.37
N ASP A 20 -8.77 17.44 -4.31
CA ASP A 20 -10.01 16.81 -3.83
C ASP A 20 -10.44 15.59 -4.65
N ASP A 21 -10.07 15.54 -5.93
CA ASP A 21 -10.42 14.44 -6.83
C ASP A 21 -9.45 13.25 -6.75
N ILE A 22 -8.39 13.39 -5.98
CA ILE A 22 -7.39 12.33 -5.80
C ILE A 22 -7.70 11.52 -4.55
N LYS A 23 -7.85 10.23 -4.73
CA LYS A 23 -8.08 9.31 -3.61
C LYS A 23 -6.75 8.90 -2.98
N ASN A 24 -6.77 8.82 -1.67
CA ASN A 24 -5.63 8.45 -0.85
C ASN A 24 -5.86 7.03 -0.33
N TYR A 25 -5.29 6.04 -1.02
CA TYR A 25 -5.54 4.63 -0.72
C TYR A 25 -4.56 4.09 0.30
N LEU A 26 -5.08 3.36 1.28
CA LEU A 26 -4.32 2.46 2.13
C LEU A 26 -4.70 1.04 1.74
N ILE A 27 -3.75 0.24 1.30
CA ILE A 27 -4.02 -1.06 0.69
C ILE A 27 -3.23 -2.16 1.40
N ASP A 28 -3.94 -3.16 1.88
CA ASP A 28 -3.35 -4.36 2.48
C ASP A 28 -2.57 -5.18 1.43
N ILE A 29 -1.64 -6.00 1.88
CA ILE A 29 -0.83 -6.86 1.00
C ILE A 29 -1.33 -8.31 1.05
N ASP A 30 -1.06 -9.01 2.14
CA ASP A 30 -1.33 -10.45 2.26
C ASP A 30 -2.82 -10.73 2.22
N GLY A 31 -3.25 -11.58 1.30
CA GLY A 31 -4.66 -11.91 1.10
C GLY A 31 -5.43 -10.88 0.27
N THR A 32 -4.82 -9.76 -0.09
CA THR A 32 -5.44 -8.68 -0.87
C THR A 32 -4.84 -8.57 -2.26
N ILE A 33 -3.52 -8.52 -2.37
CA ILE A 33 -2.83 -8.43 -3.66
C ILE A 33 -2.01 -9.68 -3.99
N CYS A 34 -1.87 -10.58 -3.04
CA CYS A 34 -1.14 -11.84 -3.18
C CYS A 34 -1.64 -12.83 -2.14
N ASP A 35 -1.08 -14.04 -2.16
CA ASP A 35 -1.34 -15.05 -1.14
C ASP A 35 -1.09 -14.50 0.25
N ASP A 36 -1.86 -14.99 1.21
CA ASP A 36 -1.70 -14.63 2.62
C ASP A 36 -0.49 -15.36 3.19
N ILE A 37 0.59 -14.62 3.41
CA ILE A 37 1.85 -15.17 3.92
C ILE A 37 2.02 -14.74 5.38
N PRO A 38 2.11 -15.69 6.33
CA PRO A 38 2.34 -15.33 7.73
C PRO A 38 3.76 -14.81 7.96
N ASN A 39 3.93 -13.93 8.95
CA ASN A 39 5.24 -13.39 9.33
C ASN A 39 6.24 -14.48 9.72
N GLU A 40 5.75 -15.62 10.18
CA GLU A 40 6.55 -16.76 10.60
C GLU A 40 7.20 -17.52 9.42
N GLU A 41 6.78 -17.21 8.18
CA GLU A 41 7.28 -17.87 6.97
C GLU A 41 7.79 -16.84 5.95
N PRO A 42 8.74 -15.98 6.34
CA PRO A 42 9.21 -14.91 5.46
C PRO A 42 9.84 -15.40 4.16
N GLU A 43 10.35 -16.61 4.13
CA GLU A 43 10.94 -17.20 2.92
C GLU A 43 9.89 -17.35 1.80
N ARG A 44 8.61 -17.42 2.12
CA ARG A 44 7.53 -17.50 1.14
C ARG A 44 7.19 -16.15 0.53
N MET A 45 7.61 -15.05 1.16
CA MET A 45 7.29 -13.70 0.70
C MET A 45 7.91 -13.38 -0.65
N ALA A 46 9.12 -13.91 -0.91
CA ALA A 46 9.83 -13.67 -2.16
C ALA A 46 9.13 -14.28 -3.38
N THR A 47 8.35 -15.34 -3.17
CA THR A 47 7.69 -16.09 -4.24
C THR A 47 6.18 -16.12 -4.10
N ALA A 48 5.61 -15.20 -3.35
CA ALA A 48 4.16 -15.11 -3.18
C ALA A 48 3.46 -14.97 -4.53
N ASN A 49 2.33 -15.67 -4.69
CA ASN A 49 1.56 -15.61 -5.91
C ASN A 49 0.78 -14.29 -5.98
N LEU A 50 1.07 -13.53 -7.02
CA LEU A 50 0.39 -12.28 -7.33
C LEU A 50 -1.06 -12.55 -7.76
N TYR A 51 -1.97 -11.68 -7.33
CA TYR A 51 -3.34 -11.65 -7.84
C TYR A 51 -3.37 -10.67 -9.04
N PRO A 52 -3.52 -11.18 -10.28
CA PRO A 52 -3.38 -10.32 -11.49
C PRO A 52 -4.33 -9.13 -11.52
N ASP A 53 -5.56 -9.29 -11.05
CA ASP A 53 -6.54 -8.20 -11.05
C ASP A 53 -6.14 -7.10 -10.07
N ALA A 54 -5.47 -7.44 -8.98
CA ALA A 54 -4.96 -6.45 -8.03
C ALA A 54 -3.88 -5.60 -8.70
N LEU A 55 -2.91 -6.21 -9.36
CA LEU A 55 -1.85 -5.48 -10.06
C LEU A 55 -2.44 -4.52 -11.09
N LYS A 56 -3.34 -5.01 -11.93
CA LYS A 56 -3.98 -4.22 -12.98
C LYS A 56 -4.77 -3.04 -12.40
N THR A 57 -5.56 -3.30 -11.36
CA THR A 57 -6.41 -2.30 -10.74
C THR A 57 -5.60 -1.22 -10.04
N LEU A 58 -4.63 -1.62 -9.23
CA LEU A 58 -3.83 -0.67 -8.45
C LEU A 58 -2.96 0.20 -9.34
N ASN A 59 -2.35 -0.39 -10.38
CA ASN A 59 -1.53 0.38 -11.31
C ASN A 59 -2.38 1.35 -12.13
N LYS A 60 -3.62 0.99 -12.45
CA LYS A 60 -4.55 1.91 -13.09
C LYS A 60 -4.82 3.10 -12.18
N TRP A 61 -5.09 2.87 -10.90
CA TRP A 61 -5.31 3.96 -9.95
C TRP A 61 -4.07 4.87 -9.83
N TYR A 62 -2.89 4.28 -9.79
CA TYR A 62 -1.65 5.03 -9.76
C TYR A 62 -1.52 5.92 -11.01
N ASP A 63 -1.77 5.35 -12.19
CA ASP A 63 -1.66 6.07 -13.46
C ASP A 63 -2.71 7.17 -13.58
N GLU A 64 -3.86 7.02 -12.92
CA GLU A 64 -4.90 8.05 -12.83
C GLU A 64 -4.55 9.17 -11.84
N GLY A 65 -3.45 9.05 -11.13
CA GLY A 65 -2.95 10.07 -10.22
C GLY A 65 -3.30 9.85 -8.75
N HIS A 66 -3.95 8.74 -8.41
CA HIS A 66 -4.29 8.45 -7.02
C HIS A 66 -3.05 8.08 -6.21
N TYR A 67 -3.12 8.35 -4.90
CA TYR A 67 -2.01 8.08 -3.99
C TYR A 67 -2.13 6.66 -3.43
N ILE A 68 -1.09 5.86 -3.62
CA ILE A 68 -1.09 4.45 -3.24
C ILE A 68 -0.10 4.22 -2.10
N THR A 69 -0.60 3.82 -0.94
CA THR A 69 0.23 3.40 0.19
C THR A 69 -0.16 1.99 0.59
N PHE A 70 0.78 1.06 0.58
CA PHE A 70 0.54 -0.26 1.13
C PHE A 70 0.65 -0.19 2.66
N PHE A 71 -0.29 -0.83 3.32
CA PHE A 71 -0.35 -0.88 4.78
C PHE A 71 -0.50 -2.33 5.21
N THR A 72 0.58 -2.92 5.72
CA THR A 72 0.69 -4.36 5.95
C THR A 72 1.02 -4.71 7.39
N SER A 73 0.54 -5.88 7.83
CA SER A 73 0.90 -6.45 9.13
C SER A 73 2.28 -7.09 9.14
N ARG A 74 2.95 -7.17 8.00
CA ARG A 74 4.34 -7.62 7.97
C ARG A 74 5.17 -6.69 8.85
N VAL A 75 6.11 -7.29 9.57
CA VAL A 75 6.98 -6.52 10.48
C VAL A 75 8.10 -5.82 9.71
N GLU A 76 8.68 -4.80 10.32
CA GLU A 76 9.70 -3.96 9.68
C GLU A 76 10.91 -4.75 9.18
N GLU A 77 11.26 -5.85 9.85
CA GLU A 77 12.33 -6.75 9.42
C GLU A 77 12.11 -7.34 8.03
N HIS A 78 10.85 -7.38 7.56
CA HIS A 78 10.48 -7.91 6.25
C HIS A 78 10.27 -6.82 5.20
N ARG A 79 10.65 -5.58 5.49
CA ARG A 79 10.48 -4.47 4.54
C ARG A 79 11.23 -4.70 3.24
N GLU A 80 12.48 -5.07 3.32
CA GLU A 80 13.33 -5.22 2.14
C GLU A 80 12.79 -6.27 1.17
N ILE A 81 12.42 -7.45 1.69
CA ILE A 81 11.86 -8.50 0.84
C ILE A 81 10.50 -8.12 0.28
N THR A 82 9.71 -7.36 1.03
CA THR A 82 8.40 -6.88 0.58
C THR A 82 8.56 -5.88 -0.56
N GLU A 83 9.43 -4.89 -0.40
CA GLU A 83 9.72 -3.90 -1.45
C GLU A 83 10.27 -4.56 -2.71
N LYS A 84 11.16 -5.52 -2.55
CA LYS A 84 11.71 -6.27 -3.68
C LYS A 84 10.59 -6.99 -4.45
N TRP A 85 9.71 -7.69 -3.76
CA TRP A 85 8.59 -8.40 -4.38
C TRP A 85 7.65 -7.44 -5.11
N LEU A 86 7.30 -6.32 -4.48
CA LEU A 86 6.44 -5.30 -5.09
C LEU A 86 7.06 -4.77 -6.39
N ASN A 87 8.34 -4.44 -6.34
CA ASN A 87 9.05 -3.88 -7.50
C ASN A 87 9.23 -4.91 -8.62
N GLU A 88 9.57 -6.14 -8.28
CA GLU A 88 9.74 -7.21 -9.27
C GLU A 88 8.43 -7.58 -9.96
N ASN A 89 7.31 -7.44 -9.26
CA ASN A 89 6.00 -7.72 -9.82
C ASN A 89 5.35 -6.50 -10.50
N GLY A 90 6.03 -5.37 -10.52
CA GLY A 90 5.60 -4.21 -11.29
C GLY A 90 4.57 -3.33 -10.61
N PHE A 91 4.39 -3.45 -9.29
CA PHE A 91 3.50 -2.54 -8.55
C PHE A 91 4.06 -1.13 -8.50
N LYS A 92 3.21 -0.17 -8.79
CA LYS A 92 3.52 1.27 -8.66
C LYS A 92 2.87 1.77 -7.37
N TYR A 93 3.65 2.43 -6.53
CA TYR A 93 3.14 2.90 -5.24
C TYR A 93 3.99 4.06 -4.71
N HIS A 94 3.46 4.75 -3.72
CA HIS A 94 4.12 5.92 -3.12
C HIS A 94 4.73 5.60 -1.76
N GLY A 95 4.11 4.70 -1.01
CA GLY A 95 4.56 4.41 0.34
C GLY A 95 4.27 3.00 0.77
N LEU A 96 4.96 2.58 1.84
CA LEU A 96 4.80 1.26 2.43
C LEU A 96 4.90 1.40 3.95
N LEU A 97 3.79 1.12 4.64
CA LEU A 97 3.70 1.13 6.10
C LEU A 97 3.68 -0.31 6.59
N MET A 98 4.62 -0.64 7.46
CA MET A 98 4.74 -1.95 8.08
C MET A 98 4.14 -1.96 9.48
N GLY A 99 3.88 -3.15 10.02
CA GLY A 99 3.51 -3.30 11.42
C GLY A 99 2.05 -2.98 11.75
N LYS A 100 1.15 -3.08 10.77
CA LYS A 100 -0.28 -2.90 11.02
C LYS A 100 -0.76 -3.93 12.06
N PRO A 101 -1.50 -3.51 13.11
CA PRO A 101 -2.06 -4.47 14.06
C PRO A 101 -2.90 -5.52 13.36
N ARG A 102 -2.77 -6.77 13.78
CA ARG A 102 -3.51 -7.90 13.22
C ARG A 102 -4.89 -8.03 13.86
N GLY A 103 -5.76 -8.77 13.20
CA GLY A 103 -7.05 -9.16 13.75
C GLY A 103 -8.25 -8.53 13.08
N GLY A 104 -8.05 -7.63 12.14
CA GLY A 104 -9.15 -6.95 11.48
C GLY A 104 -9.83 -5.94 12.39
N ASN A 105 -11.13 -5.69 12.14
CA ASN A 105 -11.94 -4.75 12.92
C ASN A 105 -11.34 -3.35 12.95
N TYR A 106 -10.82 -2.91 11.78
CA TYR A 106 -10.16 -1.62 11.66
C TYR A 106 -11.18 -0.50 11.62
N HIS A 107 -10.95 0.54 12.43
CA HIS A 107 -11.76 1.74 12.46
C HIS A 107 -10.85 2.93 12.20
N TRP A 108 -11.10 3.63 11.13
CA TRP A 108 -10.39 4.88 10.84
C TRP A 108 -11.18 6.03 11.47
N VAL A 109 -10.55 6.79 12.33
CA VAL A 109 -11.18 7.95 12.98
C VAL A 109 -10.49 9.21 12.47
N ASP A 110 -11.23 10.07 11.82
CA ASP A 110 -10.69 11.25 11.14
C ASP A 110 -11.76 12.32 11.07
N ASN A 111 -11.35 13.55 10.83
CA ASN A 111 -12.28 14.66 10.57
C ASN A 111 -12.59 14.83 9.08
N HIS A 112 -11.98 14.03 8.22
CA HIS A 112 -12.29 13.97 6.79
C HIS A 112 -13.19 12.78 6.49
N ILE A 113 -13.77 12.77 5.30
CA ILE A 113 -14.56 11.62 4.85
C ILE A 113 -13.65 10.42 4.66
N VAL A 114 -14.00 9.30 5.28
CA VAL A 114 -13.28 8.04 5.16
C VAL A 114 -14.19 6.99 4.54
N ARG A 115 -13.67 6.23 3.63
CA ARG A 115 -14.37 5.09 3.02
C ARG A 115 -13.51 3.85 3.17
N ALA A 116 -14.17 2.69 3.24
CA ALA A 116 -13.48 1.42 3.31
C ALA A 116 -14.09 0.44 2.32
N THR A 117 -13.26 -0.35 1.66
CA THR A 117 -13.67 -1.37 0.71
C THR A 117 -13.02 -2.69 1.11
N ARG A 118 -13.83 -3.72 1.16
CA ARG A 118 -13.32 -5.08 1.34
C ARG A 118 -13.00 -5.64 -0.04
N PHE A 119 -11.74 -6.06 -0.25
CA PHE A 119 -11.25 -6.45 -1.55
C PHE A 119 -10.15 -7.52 -1.40
N ASP A 120 -10.21 -8.56 -2.21
CA ASP A 120 -9.19 -9.62 -2.17
C ASP A 120 -8.39 -9.77 -3.48
N GLY A 121 -8.65 -8.95 -4.47
CA GLY A 121 -7.89 -8.87 -5.71
C GLY A 121 -7.87 -10.11 -6.60
N LYS A 122 -8.64 -11.11 -6.24
CA LYS A 122 -8.70 -12.36 -7.00
C LYS A 122 -9.53 -12.24 -8.26
#